data_71c5a5d8baba2314cf821d85a482ffc3
#
_entry.id   71c5a5d8baba2314cf821d85a482ffc3
#
_cell.length_a   1.000
_cell.length_b   1.000
_cell.length_c   1.000
_cell.angle_alpha   90.00
_cell.angle_beta   90.00
_cell.angle_gamma   90.00
#
_symmetry.space_group_name_H-M   'P 1'
#
loop_
_entity.id
_entity.type
_entity.pdbx_description
1 polymer ?
#
loop_
_entity_poly.entity_id
_entity_poly.type
_entity_poly.pdbx_seq_one_letter_code
_entity_poly.pdbx_strand_id
1 'polypeptide(L)'
;MSGNTLGKLFCVTSFGESHGPAIGCVVDGCPPGMEISEADIQKELDRRKPGTSRHVTQRREPDTVEILSGVFEGRTTGTPIALLIRNQDQRSKDYGNIVETFRPGHADYTYWQKYGIRDYRGGGRQSARETAVRVAAAAIAKKWLWERHGVVIRGYMSQLGGIRIAFRTWDAVNANPFFAPDPDIVPKLEEFMDRLRKSGDSCGAKITVVAENVPVGWGEPVYDKLDAEIAYAMMGINAVKGVEIGAGFAAVEQKGTEHGDEMTPQGYLSNNAGGILGGISSGQDIVVNIAVKPTSSIRLPRRSIDKQGEPTVVETTGRHDPCVGIRATPIAEAMLALVLMDHALRHRAQNADVHCPTPRIAARAPAAAASAGNPSRATNPDPDEA
;
A
#
# COMPACT_ATOMS: atom_id res chain seq x y z
N MET A 1 -5.36 -20.91 8.41
CA MET A 1 -5.00 -20.76 7.00
C MET A 1 -3.54 -20.32 6.91
N SER A 2 -2.81 -20.74 5.87
CA SER A 2 -1.46 -20.23 5.62
C SER A 2 -1.53 -18.75 5.22
N GLY A 3 -0.48 -17.96 5.49
CA GLY A 3 -0.43 -16.51 5.25
C GLY A 3 -0.31 -16.07 3.77
N ASN A 4 -0.99 -16.76 2.84
CA ASN A 4 -0.97 -16.44 1.41
C ASN A 4 -2.33 -15.95 0.87
N THR A 5 -3.32 -15.82 1.75
CA THR A 5 -4.67 -15.34 1.44
C THR A 5 -5.01 -14.11 2.27
N LEU A 6 -5.59 -13.09 1.65
CA LEU A 6 -6.10 -11.88 2.26
C LEU A 6 -7.60 -11.77 1.93
N GLY A 7 -8.39 -11.20 2.86
CA GLY A 7 -9.82 -10.96 2.71
C GLY A 7 -10.69 -12.08 3.25
N LYS A 8 -11.99 -11.83 3.39
CA LYS A 8 -13.03 -12.76 3.89
C LYS A 8 -14.10 -13.06 2.88
N LEU A 9 -14.64 -12.03 2.22
CA LEU A 9 -15.62 -12.16 1.12
C LEU A 9 -14.93 -11.86 -0.23
N PHE A 10 -14.05 -10.86 -0.28
CA PHE A 10 -13.20 -10.64 -1.44
C PHE A 10 -11.80 -11.17 -1.13
N CYS A 11 -11.56 -12.41 -1.49
CA CYS A 11 -10.36 -13.15 -1.12
C CYS A 11 -9.33 -13.14 -2.25
N VAL A 12 -8.07 -12.88 -1.90
CA VAL A 12 -6.95 -12.96 -2.84
C VAL A 12 -5.93 -13.95 -2.31
N THR A 13 -5.73 -15.06 -3.02
CA THR A 13 -4.68 -16.04 -2.74
C THR A 13 -3.58 -15.93 -3.77
N SER A 14 -2.36 -15.59 -3.35
CA SER A 14 -1.22 -15.38 -4.24
C SER A 14 -0.22 -16.53 -4.21
N PHE A 15 0.44 -16.81 -5.35
CA PHE A 15 1.41 -17.89 -5.53
C PHE A 15 2.56 -17.48 -6.46
N GLY A 16 3.59 -18.32 -6.52
CA GLY A 16 4.75 -18.17 -7.39
C GLY A 16 5.93 -17.43 -6.76
N GLU A 17 7.10 -17.61 -7.34
CA GLU A 17 8.40 -17.09 -6.88
C GLU A 17 9.01 -16.11 -7.88
N SER A 18 9.88 -15.22 -7.37
CA SER A 18 10.53 -14.16 -8.17
C SER A 18 11.26 -14.69 -9.42
N HIS A 19 11.87 -15.85 -9.31
CA HIS A 19 12.65 -16.52 -10.39
C HIS A 19 12.05 -17.86 -10.80
N GLY A 20 10.81 -18.15 -10.40
CA GLY A 20 9.99 -19.23 -10.95
C GLY A 20 9.46 -18.88 -12.36
N PRO A 21 8.71 -19.77 -12.99
CA PRO A 21 8.17 -19.55 -14.33
C PRO A 21 7.14 -18.40 -14.39
N ALA A 22 6.37 -18.24 -13.33
CA ALA A 22 5.33 -17.23 -13.23
C ALA A 22 5.02 -16.89 -11.77
N ILE A 23 4.31 -15.78 -11.57
CA ILE A 23 3.59 -15.44 -10.36
C ILE A 23 2.11 -15.28 -10.71
N GLY A 24 1.21 -15.54 -9.76
CA GLY A 24 -0.22 -15.43 -10.03
C GLY A 24 -1.02 -15.26 -8.75
N CYS A 25 -2.30 -15.03 -8.91
CA CYS A 25 -3.27 -15.04 -7.83
C CYS A 25 -4.63 -15.57 -8.30
N VAL A 26 -5.41 -16.03 -7.34
CA VAL A 26 -6.83 -16.28 -7.50
C VAL A 26 -7.59 -15.24 -6.68
N VAL A 27 -8.50 -14.54 -7.34
CA VAL A 27 -9.45 -13.61 -6.73
C VAL A 27 -10.80 -14.30 -6.64
N ASP A 28 -11.31 -14.47 -5.44
CA ASP A 28 -12.63 -15.06 -5.19
C ASP A 28 -13.56 -14.02 -4.53
N GLY A 29 -14.87 -14.15 -4.76
CA GLY A 29 -15.88 -13.24 -4.22
C GLY A 29 -16.07 -11.94 -5.02
N CYS A 30 -15.49 -11.82 -6.23
CA CYS A 30 -15.80 -10.69 -7.11
C CYS A 30 -17.26 -10.76 -7.57
N PRO A 31 -18.11 -9.71 -7.38
CA PRO A 31 -19.48 -9.72 -7.87
C PRO A 31 -19.55 -9.90 -9.39
N PRO A 32 -20.58 -10.60 -9.91
CA PRO A 32 -20.75 -10.82 -11.34
C PRO A 32 -21.19 -9.56 -12.09
N GLY A 33 -20.98 -9.55 -13.41
CA GLY A 33 -21.52 -8.57 -14.35
C GLY A 33 -20.69 -7.28 -14.50
N MET A 34 -19.54 -7.14 -13.82
CA MET A 34 -18.63 -6.03 -14.03
C MET A 34 -17.82 -6.25 -15.32
N GLU A 35 -17.74 -5.24 -16.17
CA GLU A 35 -16.86 -5.25 -17.34
C GLU A 35 -15.39 -5.23 -16.88
N ILE A 36 -14.58 -6.14 -17.41
CA ILE A 36 -13.17 -6.25 -17.06
C ILE A 36 -12.37 -6.87 -18.21
N SER A 37 -11.18 -6.35 -18.43
CA SER A 37 -10.22 -6.84 -19.39
C SER A 37 -8.81 -6.83 -18.83
N GLU A 38 -7.88 -7.54 -19.47
CA GLU A 38 -6.46 -7.45 -19.16
C GLU A 38 -5.94 -6.01 -19.26
N ALA A 39 -6.46 -5.21 -20.21
CA ALA A 39 -6.07 -3.80 -20.35
C ALA A 39 -6.45 -2.94 -19.15
N ASP A 40 -7.54 -3.23 -18.47
CA ASP A 40 -7.93 -2.52 -17.24
C ASP A 40 -6.93 -2.81 -16.10
N ILE A 41 -6.53 -4.06 -15.98
CA ILE A 41 -5.55 -4.51 -14.96
C ILE A 41 -4.15 -4.01 -15.29
N GLN A 42 -3.77 -4.03 -16.57
CA GLN A 42 -2.44 -3.66 -17.05
C GLN A 42 -2.09 -2.21 -16.73
N LYS A 43 -3.06 -1.29 -16.75
CA LYS A 43 -2.86 0.12 -16.36
C LYS A 43 -2.28 0.28 -14.96
N GLU A 44 -2.77 -0.49 -14.00
CA GLU A 44 -2.26 -0.48 -12.62
C GLU A 44 -0.88 -1.16 -12.52
N LEU A 45 -0.69 -2.25 -13.24
CA LEU A 45 0.60 -2.95 -13.31
C LEU A 45 1.68 -2.10 -13.95
N ASP A 46 1.36 -1.30 -14.98
CA ASP A 46 2.31 -0.43 -15.66
C ASP A 46 2.86 0.67 -14.74
N ARG A 47 2.08 1.15 -13.79
CA ARG A 47 2.54 2.08 -12.74
C ARG A 47 3.53 1.43 -11.76
N ARG A 48 3.37 0.13 -11.51
CA ARG A 48 4.16 -0.63 -10.53
C ARG A 48 5.39 -1.32 -11.13
N LYS A 49 5.37 -1.71 -12.41
CA LYS A 49 6.41 -2.55 -13.04
C LYS A 49 7.83 -2.01 -12.84
N PRO A 50 8.87 -2.88 -12.87
CA PRO A 50 10.26 -2.44 -12.82
C PRO A 50 10.70 -1.75 -14.11
N GLY A 51 11.80 -0.98 -14.05
CA GLY A 51 12.39 -0.35 -15.24
C GLY A 51 11.65 0.89 -15.77
N THR A 52 10.73 1.46 -14.99
CA THR A 52 9.97 2.67 -15.38
C THR A 52 10.82 3.94 -15.38
N SER A 53 11.94 3.94 -14.65
CA SER A 53 12.88 5.08 -14.62
C SER A 53 14.29 4.63 -14.29
N ARG A 54 15.27 5.55 -14.44
CA ARG A 54 16.68 5.33 -14.02
C ARG A 54 16.86 5.18 -12.49
N HIS A 55 15.84 5.56 -11.70
CA HIS A 55 15.89 5.58 -10.23
C HIS A 55 15.38 4.28 -9.59
N VAL A 56 14.83 3.37 -10.37
CA VAL A 56 14.39 2.03 -9.96
C VAL A 56 15.31 0.95 -10.56
N THR A 57 15.05 -0.30 -10.17
CA THR A 57 15.79 -1.46 -10.70
C THR A 57 15.79 -1.49 -12.23
N GLN A 58 16.92 -1.91 -12.82
CA GLN A 58 17.07 -2.07 -14.28
C GLN A 58 16.54 -3.42 -14.80
N ARG A 59 15.91 -4.24 -13.96
CA ARG A 59 15.13 -5.40 -14.39
C ARG A 59 14.00 -4.92 -15.31
N ARG A 60 13.77 -5.63 -16.41
CA ARG A 60 12.71 -5.29 -17.37
C ARG A 60 11.69 -6.42 -17.41
N GLU A 61 10.57 -6.20 -16.76
CA GLU A 61 9.42 -7.09 -16.80
C GLU A 61 8.24 -6.32 -17.38
N PRO A 62 7.58 -6.79 -18.42
CA PRO A 62 6.38 -6.16 -18.96
C PRO A 62 5.21 -6.27 -17.99
N ASP A 63 5.26 -7.24 -17.06
CA ASP A 63 4.20 -7.60 -16.14
C ASP A 63 2.85 -7.84 -16.87
N THR A 64 2.92 -8.40 -18.07
CA THR A 64 1.72 -8.72 -18.86
C THR A 64 0.86 -9.72 -18.11
N VAL A 65 -0.38 -9.33 -17.82
CA VAL A 65 -1.35 -10.17 -17.12
C VAL A 65 -2.17 -10.99 -18.09
N GLU A 66 -2.44 -12.23 -17.73
CA GLU A 66 -3.37 -13.14 -18.40
C GLU A 66 -4.54 -13.42 -17.45
N ILE A 67 -5.79 -13.27 -17.91
CA ILE A 67 -6.99 -13.70 -17.19
C ILE A 67 -7.31 -15.13 -17.64
N LEU A 68 -7.23 -16.10 -16.73
CA LEU A 68 -7.40 -17.51 -17.06
C LEU A 68 -8.79 -18.06 -16.74
N SER A 69 -9.58 -17.39 -15.91
CA SER A 69 -10.93 -17.79 -15.50
C SER A 69 -11.74 -16.66 -14.91
N GLY A 70 -13.03 -16.89 -14.64
CA GLY A 70 -13.90 -15.96 -13.93
C GLY A 70 -14.39 -14.77 -14.77
N VAL A 71 -14.11 -14.74 -16.06
CA VAL A 71 -14.55 -13.72 -17.02
C VAL A 71 -15.13 -14.42 -18.26
N PHE A 72 -16.31 -14.01 -18.69
CA PHE A 72 -16.97 -14.46 -19.89
C PHE A 72 -17.53 -13.25 -20.66
N GLU A 73 -17.27 -13.18 -21.96
CA GLU A 73 -17.66 -12.03 -22.82
C GLU A 73 -17.31 -10.67 -22.22
N GLY A 74 -16.10 -10.57 -21.62
CA GLY A 74 -15.59 -9.34 -21.01
C GLY A 74 -16.24 -8.95 -19.68
N ARG A 75 -17.01 -9.85 -19.03
CA ARG A 75 -17.68 -9.59 -17.75
C ARG A 75 -17.33 -10.63 -16.70
N THR A 76 -17.22 -10.19 -15.46
CA THR A 76 -17.04 -11.10 -14.33
C THR A 76 -18.24 -12.03 -14.19
N THR A 77 -17.98 -13.31 -13.85
CA THR A 77 -19.00 -14.36 -13.74
C THR A 77 -19.47 -14.61 -12.32
N GLY A 78 -18.78 -14.04 -11.31
CA GLY A 78 -18.99 -14.36 -9.89
C GLY A 78 -18.25 -15.61 -9.42
N THR A 79 -17.49 -16.27 -10.31
CA THR A 79 -16.61 -17.41 -10.00
C THR A 79 -15.17 -16.95 -9.87
N PRO A 80 -14.23 -17.77 -9.33
CA PRO A 80 -12.85 -17.35 -9.11
C PRO A 80 -12.15 -16.85 -10.37
N ILE A 81 -11.53 -15.67 -10.27
CA ILE A 81 -10.73 -15.07 -11.35
C ILE A 81 -9.27 -15.42 -11.10
N ALA A 82 -8.68 -16.22 -11.98
CA ALA A 82 -7.27 -16.54 -11.93
C ALA A 82 -6.48 -15.59 -12.82
N LEU A 83 -5.45 -14.95 -12.23
CA LEU A 83 -4.55 -14.03 -12.90
C LEU A 83 -3.13 -14.61 -12.92
N LEU A 84 -2.46 -14.55 -14.06
CA LEU A 84 -1.11 -15.05 -14.24
C LEU A 84 -0.21 -13.98 -14.87
N ILE A 85 1.01 -13.86 -14.36
CA ILE A 85 2.07 -12.99 -14.90
C ILE A 85 3.34 -13.83 -15.07
N ARG A 86 3.80 -14.00 -16.32
CA ARG A 86 5.02 -14.77 -16.62
C ARG A 86 6.27 -13.97 -16.28
N ASN A 87 7.26 -14.62 -15.68
CA ASN A 87 8.58 -14.02 -15.46
C ASN A 87 9.42 -14.13 -16.74
N GLN A 88 9.97 -13.02 -17.22
CA GLN A 88 10.71 -12.96 -18.50
C GLN A 88 12.20 -12.58 -18.31
N ASP A 89 12.53 -11.62 -17.45
CA ASP A 89 13.91 -11.10 -17.26
C ASP A 89 14.51 -11.56 -15.91
N GLN A 90 14.39 -12.85 -15.61
CA GLN A 90 15.03 -13.46 -14.45
C GLN A 90 16.50 -13.83 -14.76
N ARG A 91 17.42 -13.52 -13.83
CA ARG A 91 18.86 -13.83 -13.96
C ARG A 91 19.36 -14.56 -12.72
N SER A 92 19.12 -15.85 -12.65
CA SER A 92 19.47 -16.69 -11.49
C SER A 92 20.98 -16.67 -11.17
N LYS A 93 21.84 -16.44 -12.17
CA LYS A 93 23.30 -16.36 -12.01
C LYS A 93 23.74 -15.19 -11.11
N ASP A 94 22.96 -14.11 -11.00
CA ASP A 94 23.27 -12.94 -10.20
C ASP A 94 23.24 -13.20 -8.68
N TYR A 95 22.79 -14.39 -8.26
CA TYR A 95 22.57 -14.75 -6.84
C TYR A 95 23.48 -15.89 -6.35
N GLY A 96 24.48 -16.31 -7.15
CA GLY A 96 25.40 -17.40 -6.79
C GLY A 96 26.18 -17.15 -5.50
N ASN A 97 26.54 -15.90 -5.22
CA ASN A 97 27.32 -15.50 -4.04
C ASN A 97 26.53 -15.52 -2.73
N ILE A 98 25.20 -15.67 -2.77
CA ILE A 98 24.36 -15.73 -1.57
C ILE A 98 23.67 -17.10 -1.35
N VAL A 99 24.12 -18.14 -2.08
CA VAL A 99 23.60 -19.51 -1.92
C VAL A 99 23.82 -20.01 -0.50
N GLU A 100 25.03 -19.82 0.02
CA GLU A 100 25.46 -20.31 1.34
C GLU A 100 25.39 -19.26 2.45
N THR A 101 25.05 -18.00 2.13
CA THR A 101 25.11 -16.88 3.09
C THR A 101 23.76 -16.19 3.22
N PHE A 102 23.57 -15.35 4.24
CA PHE A 102 22.34 -14.64 4.50
C PHE A 102 22.56 -13.13 4.40
N ARG A 103 21.74 -12.42 3.60
CA ARG A 103 21.81 -10.96 3.49
C ARG A 103 21.31 -10.30 4.78
N PRO A 104 22.06 -9.39 5.40
CA PRO A 104 21.60 -8.64 6.57
C PRO A 104 20.35 -7.82 6.25
N GLY A 105 19.33 -7.92 7.12
CA GLY A 105 18.06 -7.22 6.95
C GLY A 105 17.14 -7.76 5.84
N HIS A 106 17.51 -8.87 5.19
CA HIS A 106 16.67 -9.63 4.27
C HIS A 106 16.05 -10.85 4.95
N ALA A 107 15.00 -11.43 4.41
CA ALA A 107 14.32 -12.59 5.00
C ALA A 107 15.04 -13.95 4.73
N ASP A 108 16.27 -13.94 4.25
CA ASP A 108 17.03 -15.14 3.89
C ASP A 108 17.16 -16.12 5.08
N TYR A 109 17.63 -15.61 6.24
CA TYR A 109 17.83 -16.37 7.46
C TYR A 109 16.51 -16.90 8.03
N THR A 110 15.47 -16.04 8.10
CA THR A 110 14.18 -16.39 8.67
C THR A 110 13.44 -17.46 7.87
N TYR A 111 13.55 -17.41 6.53
CA TYR A 111 13.01 -18.47 5.67
C TYR A 111 13.77 -19.77 5.80
N TRP A 112 15.10 -19.73 5.90
CA TRP A 112 15.93 -20.89 6.13
C TRP A 112 15.57 -21.58 7.45
N GLN A 113 15.46 -20.81 8.53
CA GLN A 113 15.10 -21.35 9.84
C GLN A 113 13.67 -21.90 9.90
N LYS A 114 12.73 -21.25 9.20
CA LYS A 114 11.33 -21.64 9.25
C LYS A 114 11.02 -22.88 8.41
N TYR A 115 11.59 -22.93 7.20
CA TYR A 115 11.22 -23.95 6.21
C TYR A 115 12.31 -25.00 5.96
N GLY A 116 13.53 -24.84 6.49
CA GLY A 116 14.68 -25.71 6.21
C GLY A 116 15.23 -25.61 4.78
N ILE A 117 14.55 -24.87 3.91
CA ILE A 117 14.91 -24.64 2.52
C ILE A 117 14.53 -23.22 2.11
N ARG A 118 15.30 -22.61 1.21
CA ARG A 118 14.94 -21.34 0.57
C ARG A 118 15.31 -21.34 -0.91
N ASP A 119 14.54 -20.68 -1.72
CA ASP A 119 14.95 -20.28 -3.07
C ASP A 119 15.80 -19.01 -2.94
N TYR A 120 17.12 -19.12 -3.13
CA TYR A 120 18.03 -17.97 -3.07
C TYR A 120 17.92 -17.07 -4.30
N ARG A 121 17.36 -17.56 -5.40
CA ARG A 121 17.24 -16.84 -6.67
C ARG A 121 16.25 -15.68 -6.54
N GLY A 122 16.76 -14.46 -6.49
CA GLY A 122 15.96 -13.25 -6.31
C GLY A 122 15.11 -13.17 -5.04
N GLY A 123 15.36 -14.08 -4.07
CA GLY A 123 14.62 -14.12 -2.81
C GLY A 123 13.32 -14.92 -2.85
N GLY A 124 13.03 -15.66 -3.93
CA GLY A 124 11.88 -16.55 -4.00
C GLY A 124 10.54 -15.85 -3.71
N ARG A 125 9.72 -16.47 -2.87
CA ARG A 125 8.40 -15.96 -2.43
C ARG A 125 8.49 -14.67 -1.60
N GLN A 126 9.60 -14.44 -0.88
CA GLN A 126 9.82 -13.25 -0.04
C GLN A 126 10.20 -11.99 -0.86
N SER A 127 10.38 -12.11 -2.15
CA SER A 127 10.71 -11.01 -3.04
C SER A 127 9.52 -10.07 -3.24
N ALA A 128 9.78 -8.76 -3.31
CA ALA A 128 8.77 -7.75 -3.67
C ALA A 128 8.15 -7.97 -5.06
N ARG A 129 8.67 -8.90 -5.86
CA ARG A 129 8.10 -9.32 -7.15
C ARG A 129 6.65 -9.79 -7.02
N GLU A 130 6.34 -10.51 -5.94
CA GLU A 130 5.00 -11.04 -5.68
C GLU A 130 3.92 -9.94 -5.55
N THR A 131 4.30 -8.71 -5.20
CA THR A 131 3.34 -7.60 -5.10
C THR A 131 2.70 -7.21 -6.43
N ALA A 132 3.24 -7.66 -7.58
CA ALA A 132 2.60 -7.46 -8.87
C ALA A 132 1.22 -8.11 -8.94
N VAL A 133 1.05 -9.32 -8.39
CA VAL A 133 -0.24 -10.00 -8.38
C VAL A 133 -1.23 -9.36 -7.41
N ARG A 134 -0.76 -8.73 -6.32
CA ARG A 134 -1.62 -7.91 -5.44
C ARG A 134 -2.18 -6.70 -6.19
N VAL A 135 -1.34 -6.03 -6.97
CA VAL A 135 -1.76 -4.90 -7.82
C VAL A 135 -2.74 -5.35 -8.90
N ALA A 136 -2.50 -6.50 -9.52
CA ALA A 136 -3.41 -7.08 -10.50
C ALA A 136 -4.79 -7.39 -9.90
N ALA A 137 -4.84 -8.03 -8.74
CA ALA A 137 -6.09 -8.30 -8.01
C ALA A 137 -6.80 -7.02 -7.59
N ALA A 138 -6.03 -6.04 -7.10
CA ALA A 138 -6.57 -4.76 -6.65
C ALA A 138 -7.11 -3.88 -7.79
N ALA A 139 -6.65 -4.06 -9.03
CA ALA A 139 -7.22 -3.37 -10.18
C ALA A 139 -8.71 -3.71 -10.35
N ILE A 140 -9.08 -4.98 -10.11
CA ILE A 140 -10.49 -5.43 -10.09
C ILE A 140 -11.25 -4.73 -8.95
N ALA A 141 -10.69 -4.69 -7.75
CA ALA A 141 -11.29 -4.04 -6.59
C ALA A 141 -11.45 -2.52 -6.80
N LYS A 142 -10.40 -1.81 -7.27
CA LYS A 142 -10.44 -0.37 -7.56
C LYS A 142 -11.54 -0.04 -8.57
N LYS A 143 -11.64 -0.82 -9.66
CA LYS A 143 -12.66 -0.62 -10.69
C LYS A 143 -14.07 -0.79 -10.11
N TRP A 144 -14.31 -1.85 -9.35
CA TRP A 144 -15.61 -2.08 -8.73
C TRP A 144 -16.00 -0.99 -7.74
N LEU A 145 -15.05 -0.61 -6.87
CA LEU A 145 -15.25 0.45 -5.87
C LEU A 145 -15.57 1.80 -6.53
N TRP A 146 -14.90 2.12 -7.61
CA TRP A 146 -15.15 3.35 -8.37
C TRP A 146 -16.51 3.31 -9.08
N GLU A 147 -16.85 2.23 -9.80
CA GLU A 147 -18.10 2.13 -10.55
C GLU A 147 -19.34 2.09 -9.64
N ARG A 148 -19.23 1.50 -8.46
CA ARG A 148 -20.36 1.30 -7.54
C ARG A 148 -20.54 2.40 -6.50
N HIS A 149 -19.44 3.01 -6.09
CA HIS A 149 -19.44 3.96 -4.96
C HIS A 149 -18.72 5.27 -5.26
N GLY A 150 -18.06 5.41 -6.42
CA GLY A 150 -17.25 6.59 -6.73
C GLY A 150 -15.97 6.70 -5.89
N VAL A 151 -15.56 5.61 -5.23
CA VAL A 151 -14.35 5.61 -4.39
C VAL A 151 -13.11 5.75 -5.25
N VAL A 152 -12.27 6.72 -4.93
CA VAL A 152 -11.00 7.01 -5.62
C VAL A 152 -9.86 6.75 -4.63
N ILE A 153 -8.91 5.89 -5.01
CA ILE A 153 -7.75 5.54 -4.18
C ILE A 153 -6.49 5.99 -4.89
N ARG A 154 -5.74 6.88 -4.25
CA ARG A 154 -4.51 7.48 -4.78
C ARG A 154 -3.43 7.54 -3.72
N GLY A 155 -2.19 7.26 -4.12
CA GLY A 155 -1.02 7.35 -3.24
C GLY A 155 0.02 8.31 -3.79
N TYR A 156 0.85 8.84 -2.91
CA TYR A 156 1.99 9.69 -3.26
C TYR A 156 3.14 9.47 -2.28
N MET A 157 4.35 9.79 -2.73
CA MET A 157 5.52 9.79 -1.88
C MET A 157 5.56 11.07 -1.06
N SER A 158 5.42 10.96 0.25
CA SER A 158 5.45 12.09 1.19
C SER A 158 6.83 12.31 1.82
N GLN A 159 7.77 11.35 1.66
CA GLN A 159 9.18 11.52 2.08
C GLN A 159 10.09 10.51 1.36
N LEU A 160 11.26 10.95 0.93
CA LEU A 160 12.33 10.11 0.38
C LEU A 160 13.61 10.31 1.19
N GLY A 161 14.05 9.27 1.91
CA GLY A 161 15.15 9.41 2.87
C GLY A 161 14.87 10.54 3.87
N GLY A 162 15.77 11.50 3.98
CA GLY A 162 15.61 12.70 4.82
C GLY A 162 14.80 13.83 4.20
N ILE A 163 14.33 13.70 2.95
CA ILE A 163 13.65 14.78 2.22
C ILE A 163 12.14 14.62 2.37
N ARG A 164 11.50 15.52 3.13
CA ARG A 164 10.02 15.61 3.21
C ARG A 164 9.48 16.31 1.98
N ILE A 165 8.33 15.85 1.48
CA ILE A 165 7.66 16.33 0.27
C ILE A 165 6.27 16.82 0.65
N ALA A 166 6.03 18.12 0.48
CA ALA A 166 4.73 18.71 0.74
C ALA A 166 3.73 18.29 -0.34
N PHE A 167 2.49 18.05 0.03
CA PHE A 167 1.43 17.81 -0.94
C PHE A 167 1.02 19.13 -1.60
N ARG A 168 1.04 19.17 -2.93
CA ARG A 168 0.55 20.32 -3.71
C ARG A 168 -0.58 19.94 -4.66
N THR A 169 -0.39 18.89 -5.48
CA THR A 169 -1.40 18.51 -6.47
C THR A 169 -1.31 17.03 -6.83
N TRP A 170 -2.46 16.42 -7.07
CA TRP A 170 -2.56 15.06 -7.60
C TRP A 170 -2.05 14.95 -9.04
N ASP A 171 -2.15 16.00 -9.85
CA ASP A 171 -1.72 15.97 -11.24
C ASP A 171 -0.21 15.73 -11.39
N ALA A 172 0.57 16.22 -10.42
CA ALA A 172 2.02 16.00 -10.40
C ALA A 172 2.41 14.54 -10.10
N VAL A 173 1.61 13.79 -9.36
CA VAL A 173 1.98 12.48 -8.81
C VAL A 173 2.38 11.48 -9.90
N ASN A 174 1.59 11.37 -10.97
CA ASN A 174 1.88 10.46 -12.08
C ASN A 174 2.74 11.09 -13.19
N ALA A 175 3.09 12.37 -13.06
CA ALA A 175 3.88 13.10 -14.05
C ALA A 175 5.39 13.01 -13.81
N ASN A 176 5.83 12.38 -12.71
CA ASN A 176 7.24 12.23 -12.37
C ASN A 176 7.55 10.81 -11.85
N PRO A 177 8.82 10.37 -11.89
CA PRO A 177 9.19 9.00 -11.57
C PRO A 177 9.15 8.66 -10.07
N PHE A 178 8.87 9.62 -9.19
CA PHE A 178 8.87 9.43 -7.73
C PHE A 178 7.47 9.36 -7.14
N PHE A 179 6.42 9.56 -7.92
CA PHE A 179 5.07 9.80 -7.40
C PHE A 179 5.03 10.98 -6.41
N ALA A 180 5.88 11.99 -6.64
CA ALA A 180 5.95 13.18 -5.81
C ALA A 180 4.80 14.13 -6.15
N PRO A 181 4.04 14.63 -5.14
CA PRO A 181 2.92 15.56 -5.37
C PRO A 181 3.37 17.01 -5.55
N ASP A 182 4.66 17.30 -5.45
CA ASP A 182 5.30 18.59 -5.68
C ASP A 182 6.31 18.47 -6.83
N PRO A 183 6.05 19.07 -8.01
CA PRO A 183 6.97 18.97 -9.14
C PRO A 183 8.30 19.69 -8.90
N ASP A 184 8.33 20.73 -8.05
CA ASP A 184 9.54 21.54 -7.83
C ASP A 184 10.62 20.80 -7.02
N ILE A 185 10.22 19.76 -6.25
CA ILE A 185 11.14 18.95 -5.47
C ILE A 185 11.88 17.89 -6.32
N VAL A 186 11.35 17.55 -7.50
CA VAL A 186 11.84 16.43 -8.33
C VAL A 186 13.34 16.51 -8.63
N PRO A 187 13.93 17.66 -9.04
CA PRO A 187 15.36 17.75 -9.27
C PRO A 187 16.20 17.40 -8.03
N LYS A 188 15.75 17.80 -6.84
CA LYS A 188 16.42 17.49 -5.57
C LYS A 188 16.36 15.98 -5.25
N LEU A 189 15.23 15.33 -5.56
CA LEU A 189 15.07 13.88 -5.39
C LEU A 189 15.98 13.11 -6.37
N GLU A 190 16.09 13.57 -7.60
CA GLU A 190 17.00 12.98 -8.61
C GLU A 190 18.45 13.07 -8.18
N GLU A 191 18.91 14.25 -7.74
CA GLU A 191 20.28 14.45 -7.25
C GLU A 191 20.57 13.55 -6.03
N PHE A 192 19.63 13.45 -5.09
CA PHE A 192 19.75 12.59 -3.92
C PHE A 192 19.89 11.11 -4.33
N MET A 193 19.05 10.62 -5.25
CA MET A 193 19.10 9.24 -5.73
C MET A 193 20.39 8.95 -6.53
N ASP A 194 20.88 9.91 -7.30
CA ASP A 194 22.14 9.75 -8.03
C ASP A 194 23.34 9.65 -7.08
N ARG A 195 23.38 10.45 -6.00
CA ARG A 195 24.40 10.33 -4.94
C ARG A 195 24.32 8.97 -4.24
N LEU A 196 23.09 8.54 -3.88
CA LEU A 196 22.85 7.27 -3.21
C LEU A 196 23.31 6.08 -4.06
N ARG A 197 23.01 6.11 -5.36
CA ARG A 197 23.44 5.06 -6.30
C ARG A 197 24.96 5.02 -6.46
N LYS A 198 25.64 6.18 -6.46
CA LYS A 198 27.10 6.24 -6.53
C LYS A 198 27.76 5.68 -5.27
N SER A 199 27.17 5.90 -4.10
CA SER A 199 27.68 5.33 -2.85
C SER A 199 27.42 3.83 -2.69
N GLY A 200 26.55 3.22 -3.52
CA GLY A 200 26.18 1.81 -3.41
C GLY A 200 25.22 1.49 -2.25
N ASP A 201 24.61 2.50 -1.64
CA ASP A 201 23.70 2.39 -0.50
C ASP A 201 22.23 2.51 -0.90
N SER A 202 21.33 2.51 0.07
CA SER A 202 19.88 2.56 -0.11
C SER A 202 19.20 3.49 0.91
N CYS A 203 17.99 3.92 0.61
CA CYS A 203 17.19 4.72 1.54
C CYS A 203 15.77 4.18 1.68
N GLY A 204 15.09 4.62 2.76
CA GLY A 204 13.67 4.41 2.98
C GLY A 204 12.82 5.51 2.38
N ALA A 205 11.49 5.34 2.49
CA ALA A 205 10.50 6.32 2.08
C ALA A 205 9.28 6.29 2.99
N LYS A 206 8.54 7.40 3.04
CA LYS A 206 7.17 7.48 3.56
C LYS A 206 6.21 7.66 2.38
N ILE A 207 5.15 6.87 2.37
CA ILE A 207 4.09 6.91 1.36
C ILE A 207 2.79 7.25 2.06
N THR A 208 2.03 8.16 1.50
CA THR A 208 0.68 8.49 1.93
C THR A 208 -0.30 7.98 0.89
N VAL A 209 -1.34 7.27 1.34
CA VAL A 209 -2.44 6.81 0.49
C VAL A 209 -3.74 7.39 1.01
N VAL A 210 -4.56 7.89 0.10
CA VAL A 210 -5.85 8.49 0.41
C VAL A 210 -6.93 7.74 -0.37
N ALA A 211 -8.01 7.36 0.33
CA ALA A 211 -9.24 6.88 -0.30
C ALA A 211 -10.34 7.92 -0.07
N GLU A 212 -10.79 8.52 -1.17
CA GLU A 212 -11.85 9.53 -1.19
C GLU A 212 -13.21 8.88 -1.48
N ASN A 213 -14.30 9.49 -1.02
CA ASN A 213 -15.67 9.04 -1.23
C ASN A 213 -16.00 7.65 -0.65
N VAL A 214 -15.29 7.22 0.37
CA VAL A 214 -15.62 5.96 1.07
C VAL A 214 -16.92 6.17 1.84
N PRO A 215 -17.97 5.36 1.59
CA PRO A 215 -19.24 5.48 2.33
C PRO A 215 -19.06 5.30 3.83
N VAL A 216 -19.91 5.96 4.62
CA VAL A 216 -20.02 5.71 6.07
C VAL A 216 -20.47 4.27 6.30
N GLY A 217 -19.87 3.59 7.29
CA GLY A 217 -20.37 2.31 7.78
C GLY A 217 -19.56 1.09 7.37
N TRP A 218 -18.47 1.23 6.60
CA TRP A 218 -17.60 0.10 6.29
C TRP A 218 -16.61 -0.14 7.44
N GLY A 219 -16.51 -1.36 7.90
CA GLY A 219 -15.67 -1.75 9.03
C GLY A 219 -16.46 -2.46 10.13
N GLU A 220 -15.77 -2.86 11.19
CA GLU A 220 -16.32 -3.59 12.32
C GLU A 220 -15.98 -2.93 13.66
N PRO A 221 -16.81 -3.11 14.71
CA PRO A 221 -16.63 -2.32 15.94
C PRO A 221 -15.55 -2.87 16.90
N VAL A 222 -15.21 -4.16 16.86
CA VAL A 222 -14.30 -4.79 17.84
C VAL A 222 -13.14 -5.50 17.15
N TYR A 223 -13.42 -6.64 16.52
CA TYR A 223 -12.47 -7.37 15.69
C TYR A 223 -12.71 -6.98 14.23
N ASP A 224 -11.66 -7.07 13.41
CA ASP A 224 -11.67 -6.64 12.02
C ASP A 224 -12.01 -5.14 11.83
N LYS A 225 -11.66 -4.31 12.81
CA LYS A 225 -11.72 -2.86 12.63
C LYS A 225 -11.07 -2.47 11.33
N LEU A 226 -11.65 -1.51 10.61
CA LEU A 226 -11.15 -1.11 9.30
C LEU A 226 -9.69 -0.61 9.36
N ASP A 227 -9.34 0.18 10.37
CA ASP A 227 -7.98 0.63 10.62
C ASP A 227 -7.01 -0.52 10.94
N ALA A 228 -7.46 -1.52 11.71
CA ALA A 228 -6.66 -2.69 12.03
C ALA A 228 -6.40 -3.58 10.79
N GLU A 229 -7.41 -3.83 9.95
CA GLU A 229 -7.23 -4.59 8.71
C GLU A 229 -6.41 -3.83 7.67
N ILE A 230 -6.56 -2.51 7.57
CA ILE A 230 -5.68 -1.67 6.76
C ILE A 230 -4.24 -1.79 7.25
N ALA A 231 -3.98 -1.66 8.55
CA ALA A 231 -2.64 -1.80 9.12
C ALA A 231 -2.06 -3.20 8.86
N TYR A 232 -2.85 -4.25 9.04
CA TYR A 232 -2.44 -5.64 8.73
C TYR A 232 -2.05 -5.81 7.26
N ALA A 233 -2.87 -5.31 6.33
CA ALA A 233 -2.61 -5.40 4.90
C ALA A 233 -1.37 -4.61 4.49
N MET A 234 -1.20 -3.37 5.02
CA MET A 234 -0.05 -2.51 4.75
C MET A 234 1.25 -3.09 5.32
N MET A 235 1.23 -3.64 6.55
CA MET A 235 2.38 -4.33 7.14
C MET A 235 2.75 -5.61 6.36
N GLY A 236 1.83 -6.18 5.61
CA GLY A 236 2.08 -7.28 4.68
C GLY A 236 2.86 -6.89 3.41
N ILE A 237 3.06 -5.60 3.13
CA ILE A 237 3.90 -5.13 2.02
C ILE A 237 5.36 -5.31 2.38
N ASN A 238 6.16 -5.85 1.44
CA ASN A 238 7.59 -6.04 1.64
C ASN A 238 8.26 -4.71 2.02
N ALA A 239 9.13 -4.74 3.03
CA ALA A 239 9.89 -3.62 3.57
C ALA A 239 9.08 -2.58 4.38
N VAL A 240 7.78 -2.68 4.52
CA VAL A 240 7.01 -1.81 5.41
C VAL A 240 7.37 -2.11 6.87
N LYS A 241 7.54 -1.06 7.69
CA LYS A 241 7.93 -1.09 9.09
C LYS A 241 7.07 -0.24 10.03
N GLY A 242 6.16 0.53 9.46
CA GLY A 242 5.23 1.34 10.23
C GLY A 242 4.00 1.69 9.40
N VAL A 243 2.87 1.81 10.07
CA VAL A 243 1.59 2.24 9.50
C VAL A 243 0.98 3.25 10.46
N GLU A 244 0.46 4.34 9.92
CA GLU A 244 -0.28 5.37 10.66
C GLU A 244 -1.62 5.61 9.95
N ILE A 245 -2.68 5.81 10.71
CA ILE A 245 -4.00 6.23 10.24
C ILE A 245 -4.25 7.65 10.71
N GLY A 246 -4.63 8.56 9.81
CA GLY A 246 -4.86 9.97 10.13
C GLY A 246 -3.63 10.64 10.76
N ALA A 247 -3.80 11.26 11.94
CA ALA A 247 -2.72 11.91 12.68
C ALA A 247 -1.62 10.94 13.14
N GLY A 248 -1.95 9.63 13.23
CA GLY A 248 -0.98 8.58 13.59
C GLY A 248 -0.28 8.88 14.92
N PHE A 249 1.06 8.79 14.95
CA PHE A 249 1.83 9.07 16.16
C PHE A 249 1.78 10.52 16.63
N ALA A 250 1.47 11.49 15.75
CA ALA A 250 1.31 12.88 16.16
C ALA A 250 0.09 13.09 17.10
N ALA A 251 -0.84 12.13 17.14
CA ALA A 251 -1.98 12.19 18.05
C ALA A 251 -1.58 12.24 19.55
N VAL A 252 -0.40 11.71 19.91
CA VAL A 252 0.08 11.74 21.32
C VAL A 252 0.45 13.15 21.81
N GLU A 253 0.70 14.07 20.88
CA GLU A 253 1.02 15.47 21.18
C GLU A 253 -0.22 16.37 21.21
N GLN A 254 -1.38 15.85 20.75
CA GLN A 254 -2.63 16.59 20.63
C GLN A 254 -3.47 16.46 21.92
N LYS A 255 -4.11 17.55 22.32
CA LYS A 255 -5.18 17.51 23.33
C LYS A 255 -6.47 16.97 22.71
N GLY A 256 -7.39 16.47 23.54
CA GLY A 256 -8.68 15.96 23.06
C GLY A 256 -9.48 16.99 22.25
N THR A 257 -9.40 18.26 22.61
CA THR A 257 -10.03 19.39 21.89
C THR A 257 -9.36 19.70 20.54
N GLU A 258 -8.12 19.25 20.33
CA GLU A 258 -7.39 19.41 19.06
C GLU A 258 -7.57 18.19 18.16
N HIS A 259 -7.59 17.01 18.77
CA HIS A 259 -7.73 15.74 18.04
C HIS A 259 -9.17 15.46 17.61
N GLY A 260 -10.17 15.89 18.39
CA GLY A 260 -11.58 15.65 18.11
C GLY A 260 -11.99 16.25 16.76
N ASP A 261 -12.49 15.39 15.84
CA ASP A 261 -12.99 15.84 14.55
C ASP A 261 -14.42 16.35 14.71
N GLU A 262 -14.57 17.66 14.98
CA GLU A 262 -15.86 18.32 15.20
C GLU A 262 -16.74 18.24 13.94
N MET A 263 -18.05 18.10 14.14
CA MET A 263 -19.04 17.97 13.09
C MET A 263 -20.00 19.17 13.06
N THR A 264 -20.36 19.57 11.87
CA THR A 264 -21.44 20.55 11.61
C THR A 264 -22.46 19.92 10.63
N PRO A 265 -23.64 20.49 10.47
CA PRO A 265 -24.57 20.05 9.42
C PRO A 265 -23.96 20.12 8.00
N GLN A 266 -22.91 20.93 7.80
CA GLN A 266 -22.23 21.12 6.53
C GLN A 266 -21.04 20.16 6.32
N GLY A 267 -20.63 19.42 7.36
CA GLY A 267 -19.52 18.46 7.27
C GLY A 267 -18.58 18.50 8.49
N TYR A 268 -17.51 17.73 8.40
CA TYR A 268 -16.44 17.69 9.40
C TYR A 268 -15.49 18.90 9.30
N LEU A 269 -14.99 19.38 10.44
CA LEU A 269 -14.06 20.51 10.53
C LEU A 269 -12.59 20.07 10.42
N SER A 270 -12.27 18.84 10.76
CA SER A 270 -10.92 18.23 10.70
C SER A 270 -11.03 16.75 10.35
N ASN A 271 -9.89 16.09 10.14
CA ASN A 271 -9.83 14.64 9.88
C ASN A 271 -8.59 14.02 10.56
N ASN A 272 -8.47 14.22 11.87
CA ASN A 272 -7.38 13.67 12.67
C ASN A 272 -7.46 12.13 12.80
N ALA A 273 -8.69 11.61 12.87
CA ALA A 273 -8.95 10.17 12.91
C ALA A 273 -8.66 9.46 11.57
N GLY A 274 -8.43 10.22 10.49
CA GLY A 274 -8.12 9.66 9.17
C GLY A 274 -9.25 8.88 8.54
N GLY A 275 -10.51 9.32 8.74
CA GLY A 275 -11.69 8.76 8.10
C GLY A 275 -12.27 7.51 8.77
N ILE A 276 -11.76 7.12 9.96
CA ILE A 276 -12.19 5.91 10.66
C ILE A 276 -12.44 6.24 12.13
N LEU A 277 -13.65 5.96 12.61
CA LEU A 277 -14.05 6.14 14.00
C LEU A 277 -14.59 4.82 14.55
N GLY A 278 -14.05 4.36 15.67
CA GLY A 278 -14.46 3.10 16.29
C GLY A 278 -14.25 1.85 15.41
N GLY A 279 -13.35 1.93 14.41
CA GLY A 279 -13.09 0.85 13.45
C GLY A 279 -14.02 0.86 12.22
N ILE A 280 -14.81 1.92 12.05
CA ILE A 280 -15.83 2.06 10.99
C ILE A 280 -15.56 3.35 10.21
N SER A 281 -15.71 3.34 8.90
CA SER A 281 -15.53 4.52 8.05
C SER A 281 -16.54 5.61 8.39
N SER A 282 -16.05 6.85 8.54
CA SER A 282 -16.85 8.02 8.91
C SER A 282 -17.49 8.75 7.71
N GLY A 283 -17.10 8.40 6.50
CA GLY A 283 -17.45 9.15 5.28
C GLY A 283 -16.44 10.24 4.91
N GLN A 284 -15.43 10.45 5.76
CA GLN A 284 -14.28 11.29 5.45
C GLN A 284 -13.24 10.51 4.64
N ASP A 285 -12.27 11.22 4.07
CA ASP A 285 -11.15 10.59 3.37
C ASP A 285 -10.39 9.67 4.33
N ILE A 286 -10.16 8.43 3.90
CA ILE A 286 -9.29 7.52 4.65
C ILE A 286 -7.85 7.86 4.30
N VAL A 287 -7.06 8.23 5.31
CA VAL A 287 -5.67 8.66 5.16
C VAL A 287 -4.74 7.68 5.86
N VAL A 288 -3.87 7.04 5.09
CA VAL A 288 -2.92 6.03 5.56
C VAL A 288 -1.50 6.42 5.22
N ASN A 289 -0.60 6.37 6.18
CA ASN A 289 0.83 6.55 5.96
C ASN A 289 1.58 5.26 6.24
N ILE A 290 2.55 4.93 5.39
CA ILE A 290 3.42 3.78 5.59
C ILE A 290 4.89 4.19 5.56
N ALA A 291 5.69 3.59 6.46
CA ALA A 291 7.14 3.72 6.49
C ALA A 291 7.77 2.49 5.82
N VAL A 292 8.53 2.72 4.77
CA VAL A 292 9.26 1.70 4.00
C VAL A 292 10.72 1.77 4.36
N LYS A 293 11.31 0.68 4.86
CA LYS A 293 12.74 0.62 5.22
C LYS A 293 13.64 0.67 3.98
N PRO A 294 14.93 1.04 4.12
CA PRO A 294 15.92 0.92 3.07
C PRO A 294 16.01 -0.49 2.50
N THR A 295 16.34 -0.61 1.21
CA THR A 295 16.60 -1.89 0.55
C THR A 295 17.74 -2.64 1.23
N SER A 296 17.54 -3.91 1.54
CA SER A 296 18.56 -4.72 2.24
C SER A 296 19.68 -5.20 1.32
N SER A 297 19.45 -5.28 0.02
CA SER A 297 20.43 -5.71 -0.98
C SER A 297 21.19 -4.50 -1.46
N ILE A 298 22.38 -4.26 -0.90
CA ILE A 298 23.28 -3.14 -1.24
C ILE A 298 24.65 -3.66 -1.67
N ARG A 299 25.39 -2.83 -2.39
CA ARG A 299 26.73 -3.19 -2.92
C ARG A 299 27.86 -3.03 -1.89
N LEU A 300 27.56 -2.50 -0.72
CA LEU A 300 28.52 -2.35 0.34
C LEU A 300 28.71 -3.67 1.09
N PRO A 301 29.97 -4.09 1.38
CA PRO A 301 30.25 -5.28 2.16
C PRO A 301 29.64 -5.19 3.58
N ARG A 302 28.96 -6.24 4.03
CA ARG A 302 28.37 -6.29 5.36
C ARG A 302 28.64 -7.62 6.07
N ARG A 303 28.85 -7.56 7.38
CA ARG A 303 29.02 -8.76 8.22
C ARG A 303 27.75 -9.58 8.20
N SER A 304 27.90 -10.91 8.11
CA SER A 304 26.84 -11.89 8.14
C SER A 304 27.36 -13.23 8.66
N ILE A 305 26.53 -14.28 8.54
CA ILE A 305 26.89 -15.67 8.77
C ILE A 305 26.55 -16.51 7.53
N ASP A 306 27.21 -17.64 7.41
CA ASP A 306 26.86 -18.67 6.44
C ASP A 306 25.82 -19.68 6.99
N LYS A 307 25.50 -20.72 6.23
CA LYS A 307 24.55 -21.80 6.64
C LYS A 307 25.06 -22.65 7.81
N GLN A 308 26.36 -22.67 8.06
CA GLN A 308 27.00 -23.36 9.15
C GLN A 308 27.03 -22.51 10.44
N GLY A 309 26.68 -21.21 10.31
CA GLY A 309 26.73 -20.24 11.41
C GLY A 309 28.07 -19.54 11.54
N GLU A 310 29.01 -19.76 10.62
CA GLU A 310 30.35 -19.18 10.65
C GLU A 310 30.32 -17.72 10.13
N PRO A 311 31.16 -16.84 10.72
CA PRO A 311 31.24 -15.45 10.31
C PRO A 311 31.66 -15.29 8.84
N THR A 312 30.96 -14.42 8.12
CA THR A 312 31.25 -14.12 6.72
C THR A 312 30.95 -12.65 6.37
N VAL A 313 31.33 -12.24 5.18
CA VAL A 313 30.99 -10.93 4.60
C VAL A 313 30.14 -11.14 3.37
N VAL A 314 29.04 -10.41 3.28
CA VAL A 314 28.13 -10.46 2.13
C VAL A 314 28.12 -9.10 1.43
N GLU A 315 28.36 -9.13 0.14
CA GLU A 315 28.16 -8.03 -0.80
C GLU A 315 27.12 -8.48 -1.82
N THR A 316 26.06 -7.69 -2.00
CA THR A 316 25.01 -8.08 -2.94
C THR A 316 25.26 -7.49 -4.30
N THR A 317 25.60 -8.32 -5.26
CA THR A 317 25.65 -7.96 -6.69
C THR A 317 24.27 -8.14 -7.29
N GLY A 318 23.87 -7.36 -8.28
CA GLY A 318 22.58 -7.49 -8.95
C GLY A 318 21.83 -6.17 -9.13
N ARG A 319 20.63 -6.28 -9.70
CA ARG A 319 19.78 -5.13 -10.07
C ARG A 319 18.72 -4.89 -9.00
N HIS A 320 19.07 -4.10 -7.98
CA HIS A 320 18.17 -3.77 -6.87
C HIS A 320 17.67 -2.33 -6.95
N ASP A 321 16.48 -2.07 -6.42
CA ASP A 321 15.97 -0.71 -6.23
C ASP A 321 16.78 -0.03 -5.11
N PRO A 322 17.40 1.15 -5.34
CA PRO A 322 18.02 1.91 -4.23
C PRO A 322 17.00 2.40 -3.21
N CYS A 323 15.73 2.55 -3.63
CA CYS A 323 14.59 2.80 -2.76
C CYS A 323 13.37 2.04 -3.29
N VAL A 324 12.92 1.04 -2.54
CA VAL A 324 11.70 0.29 -2.90
C VAL A 324 10.43 1.09 -2.70
N GLY A 325 10.48 2.21 -1.96
CA GLY A 325 9.35 3.08 -1.69
C GLY A 325 8.73 3.68 -2.96
N ILE A 326 9.52 3.98 -3.98
CA ILE A 326 9.01 4.48 -5.27
C ILE A 326 7.94 3.53 -5.81
N ARG A 327 8.26 2.25 -5.92
CA ARG A 327 7.34 1.23 -6.43
C ARG A 327 6.31 0.77 -5.41
N ALA A 328 6.50 1.09 -4.13
CA ALA A 328 5.54 0.76 -3.07
C ALA A 328 4.29 1.66 -3.13
N THR A 329 4.34 2.82 -3.79
CA THR A 329 3.18 3.73 -3.91
C THR A 329 1.97 3.03 -4.54
N PRO A 330 2.01 2.51 -5.77
CA PRO A 330 0.87 1.77 -6.33
C PRO A 330 0.54 0.47 -5.59
N ILE A 331 1.50 -0.13 -4.88
CA ILE A 331 1.24 -1.33 -4.07
C ILE A 331 0.41 -0.97 -2.83
N ALA A 332 0.70 0.16 -2.18
CA ALA A 332 -0.07 0.64 -1.03
C ALA A 332 -1.50 1.01 -1.43
N GLU A 333 -1.70 1.68 -2.57
CA GLU A 333 -3.03 1.89 -3.14
C GLU A 333 -3.78 0.57 -3.33
N ALA A 334 -3.10 -0.44 -3.88
CA ALA A 334 -3.66 -1.75 -4.12
C ALA A 334 -4.11 -2.43 -2.82
N MET A 335 -3.28 -2.40 -1.78
CA MET A 335 -3.63 -3.03 -0.51
C MET A 335 -4.82 -2.35 0.18
N LEU A 336 -4.91 -1.02 0.11
CA LEU A 336 -6.08 -0.29 0.61
C LEU A 336 -7.35 -0.68 -0.17
N ALA A 337 -7.25 -0.81 -1.49
CA ALA A 337 -8.39 -1.21 -2.33
C ALA A 337 -8.91 -2.61 -2.00
N LEU A 338 -8.01 -3.58 -1.75
CA LEU A 338 -8.40 -4.94 -1.37
C LEU A 338 -9.16 -4.97 -0.05
N VAL A 339 -8.69 -4.22 0.96
CA VAL A 339 -9.37 -4.12 2.26
C VAL A 339 -10.74 -3.44 2.11
N LEU A 340 -10.80 -2.31 1.42
CA LEU A 340 -12.07 -1.59 1.22
C LEU A 340 -13.09 -2.41 0.43
N MET A 341 -12.65 -3.18 -0.57
CA MET A 341 -13.52 -4.06 -1.33
C MET A 341 -14.13 -5.17 -0.45
N ASP A 342 -13.32 -5.79 0.40
CA ASP A 342 -13.80 -6.83 1.33
C ASP A 342 -14.84 -6.25 2.30
N HIS A 343 -14.54 -5.11 2.92
CA HIS A 343 -15.47 -4.44 3.83
C HIS A 343 -16.75 -3.92 3.13
N ALA A 344 -16.65 -3.46 1.89
CA ALA A 344 -17.81 -3.07 1.10
C ALA A 344 -18.79 -4.25 0.90
N LEU A 345 -18.23 -5.43 0.57
CA LEU A 345 -19.05 -6.65 0.40
C LEU A 345 -19.62 -7.13 1.73
N ARG A 346 -18.86 -7.08 2.80
CA ARG A 346 -19.33 -7.44 4.16
C ARG A 346 -20.46 -6.52 4.61
N HIS A 347 -20.29 -5.22 4.45
CA HIS A 347 -21.32 -4.22 4.74
C HIS A 347 -22.59 -4.48 3.92
N ARG A 348 -22.44 -4.74 2.62
CA ARG A 348 -23.57 -5.06 1.75
C ARG A 348 -24.32 -6.34 2.19
N ALA A 349 -23.58 -7.36 2.63
CA ALA A 349 -24.17 -8.62 3.06
C ALA A 349 -24.97 -8.50 4.36
N GLN A 350 -24.51 -7.66 5.30
CA GLN A 350 -25.09 -7.55 6.64
C GLN A 350 -26.04 -6.36 6.80
N ASN A 351 -25.78 -5.24 6.13
CA ASN A 351 -26.41 -3.96 6.43
C ASN A 351 -27.17 -3.36 5.23
N ALA A 352 -27.50 -4.15 4.20
CA ALA A 352 -28.14 -3.65 2.99
C ALA A 352 -29.49 -2.96 3.26
N ASP A 353 -30.23 -3.42 4.28
CA ASP A 353 -31.56 -2.94 4.64
C ASP A 353 -31.56 -1.89 5.76
N VAL A 354 -30.36 -1.44 6.20
CA VAL A 354 -30.27 -0.43 7.26
C VAL A 354 -30.53 0.97 6.70
N HIS A 355 -31.50 1.66 7.27
CA HIS A 355 -31.83 3.05 6.96
C HIS A 355 -31.62 3.92 8.19
N CYS A 356 -30.59 4.78 8.16
CA CYS A 356 -30.35 5.75 9.22
C CYS A 356 -31.18 7.03 8.93
N PRO A 357 -31.97 7.53 9.91
CA PRO A 357 -32.76 8.74 9.73
C PRO A 357 -31.93 10.02 9.72
N THR A 358 -30.69 9.96 10.24
CA THR A 358 -29.80 11.13 10.27
C THR A 358 -29.23 11.39 8.86
N PRO A 359 -29.32 12.62 8.34
CA PRO A 359 -28.71 12.97 7.07
C PRO A 359 -27.19 12.74 7.08
N ARG A 360 -26.65 12.28 5.95
CA ARG A 360 -25.18 12.20 5.78
C ARG A 360 -24.60 13.60 5.69
N ILE A 361 -23.54 13.86 6.42
CA ILE A 361 -22.77 15.12 6.34
C ILE A 361 -21.59 14.96 5.37
N ALA A 362 -21.11 16.08 4.83
CA ALA A 362 -19.98 16.06 3.92
C ALA A 362 -18.66 15.63 4.63
N ALA A 363 -17.77 15.01 3.89
CA ALA A 363 -16.44 14.62 4.37
C ALA A 363 -15.64 15.81 4.95
N ARG A 364 -15.89 16.99 4.43
CA ARG A 364 -15.28 18.26 4.88
C ARG A 364 -16.27 19.41 4.76
N ALA A 365 -16.38 20.21 5.82
CA ALA A 365 -17.14 21.43 5.80
C ALA A 365 -16.46 22.52 4.94
N PRO A 366 -17.22 23.43 4.28
CA PRO A 366 -16.66 24.61 3.62
C PRO A 366 -15.87 25.48 4.62
N ALA A 367 -14.83 26.17 4.15
CA ALA A 367 -13.95 27.01 4.98
C ALA A 367 -14.72 28.06 5.82
N ALA A 368 -15.82 28.60 5.30
CA ALA A 368 -16.68 29.54 6.01
C ALA A 368 -17.38 28.92 7.25
N ALA A 369 -17.69 27.63 7.24
CA ALA A 369 -18.27 26.93 8.39
C ALA A 369 -17.24 26.64 9.49
N ALA A 370 -15.99 26.44 9.11
CA ALA A 370 -14.87 26.23 10.04
C ALA A 370 -14.47 27.50 10.80
N SER A 371 -14.75 28.70 10.24
CA SER A 371 -14.46 29.99 10.85
C SER A 371 -15.56 30.52 11.79
N ALA A 372 -16.74 29.92 11.78
CA ALA A 372 -17.81 30.20 12.74
C ALA A 372 -17.43 29.56 14.08
N GLY A 373 -16.84 30.34 14.97
CA GLY A 373 -16.26 29.88 16.24
C GLY A 373 -17.20 29.01 17.07
N ASN A 374 -16.63 27.99 17.70
CA ASN A 374 -17.34 27.08 18.61
C ASN A 374 -17.92 27.89 19.79
N PRO A 375 -19.24 27.99 19.94
CA PRO A 375 -19.87 28.76 21.02
C PRO A 375 -19.51 28.24 22.44
N SER A 376 -19.02 27.00 22.57
CA SER A 376 -18.63 26.40 23.84
C SER A 376 -17.23 26.81 24.34
N ARG A 377 -16.39 27.42 23.48
CA ARG A 377 -15.06 27.93 23.91
C ARG A 377 -15.10 29.27 24.66
N ALA A 378 -16.25 29.92 24.73
CA ALA A 378 -16.37 31.27 25.29
C ALA A 378 -16.60 31.34 26.83
N THR A 379 -16.71 30.21 27.54
CA THR A 379 -17.19 30.26 28.94
C THR A 379 -16.55 29.30 29.94
N ASN A 380 -15.38 28.75 29.72
CA ASN A 380 -14.67 28.01 30.78
C ASN A 380 -13.44 28.82 31.22
N PRO A 381 -13.45 29.48 32.39
CA PRO A 381 -12.23 29.99 33.00
C PRO A 381 -11.30 28.84 33.36
N ASP A 382 -10.01 29.10 33.24
CA ASP A 382 -8.94 28.15 33.54
C ASP A 382 -9.09 27.66 35.00
N PRO A 383 -9.17 26.32 35.26
CA PRO A 383 -9.29 25.80 36.60
C PRO A 383 -8.06 26.05 37.49
N ASP A 384 -6.95 26.53 36.93
CA ASP A 384 -5.72 26.83 37.67
C ASP A 384 -5.62 28.32 38.14
N GLU A 385 -6.66 29.14 37.93
CA GLU A 385 -6.73 30.52 38.46
C GLU A 385 -7.65 30.65 39.71
N ALA A 386 -7.94 29.57 40.41
CA ALA A 386 -8.71 29.63 41.67
C ALA A 386 -7.91 29.18 42.89
#